data_434ab3dcf7fc64bfa86576d286d15f9e
#
_entry.id   434ab3dcf7fc64bfa86576d286d15f9e
#
_cell.length_a   1.000
_cell.length_b   1.000
_cell.length_c   1.000
_cell.angle_alpha   90.00
_cell.angle_beta   90.00
_cell.angle_gamma   90.00
#
_symmetry.space_group_name_H-M   'P 1'
#
loop_
_entity.id
_entity.type
_entity.pdbx_description
1 polymer ?
#
loop_
_entity_poly.entity_id
_entity_poly.type
_entity_poly.pdbx_seq_one_letter_code
_entity_poly.pdbx_strand_id
1 'polypeptide(L)'
;DEENKTGIITECPNARFKQPKHLGKGKLDNLHRLIINNENIAMTHALFTYATQQTYDLLRINEYVIIIDEVIQLVDTTTLTLKDYEMLIETNTIKINEYKEIEWLDTEYDGVFKYLKDLCERGTVIESVIKEKRDKDNNRDIEKSIQLLVWNLNPEIFTLHTNDIYILTYLFEGSYMYLYFLSHNIKYDKLTIKNNQIVNFSECPNCDKTKLRELIHIYNGKLNNIGDYEYALSKSWFDDKKNKPLIRQLQRNIYNFFRNVYSCKSD
;
A
#
# COMPACT_ATOMS: atom_id res chain seq x y z
N ASP A 1 23.08 15.59 0.95
CA ASP A 1 22.71 14.99 2.22
C ASP A 1 23.19 13.55 2.25
N GLU A 2 24.33 13.33 2.94
CA GLU A 2 24.96 12.00 3.08
C GLU A 2 24.21 11.07 4.06
N GLU A 3 23.13 11.51 4.67
CA GLU A 3 22.47 10.82 5.78
C GLU A 3 21.50 9.68 5.40
N ASN A 4 21.24 9.43 4.10
CA ASN A 4 20.29 8.40 3.68
C ASN A 4 20.83 7.35 2.71
N LYS A 5 22.08 6.94 2.87
CA LYS A 5 22.62 5.75 2.20
C LYS A 5 22.32 4.51 3.05
N THR A 6 21.07 4.09 3.10
CA THR A 6 20.65 2.86 3.76
C THR A 6 20.01 1.91 2.76
N GLY A 7 19.97 0.64 3.06
CA GLY A 7 19.35 -0.39 2.22
C GLY A 7 20.17 -0.73 0.98
N ILE A 8 19.51 -0.99 -0.14
CA ILE A 8 20.09 -1.58 -1.36
C ILE A 8 21.31 -0.82 -1.91
N ILE A 9 21.36 0.51 -1.72
CA ILE A 9 22.51 1.33 -2.18
C ILE A 9 23.77 1.00 -1.42
N THR A 10 23.64 0.68 -0.14
CA THR A 10 24.76 0.32 0.73
C THR A 10 25.10 -1.16 0.60
N GLU A 11 24.11 -2.00 0.46
CA GLU A 11 24.26 -3.45 0.39
C GLU A 11 24.77 -3.93 -0.98
N CYS A 12 24.44 -3.20 -2.05
CA CYS A 12 24.88 -3.49 -3.42
C CYS A 12 25.75 -2.37 -4.02
N PRO A 13 26.92 -2.04 -3.46
CA PRO A 13 27.73 -0.90 -3.88
C PRO A 13 28.22 -1.01 -5.33
N ASN A 14 28.42 -2.23 -5.83
CA ASN A 14 28.86 -2.49 -7.19
C ASN A 14 27.81 -2.14 -8.25
N ALA A 15 26.52 -2.13 -7.89
CA ALA A 15 25.43 -1.79 -8.79
C ALA A 15 25.30 -0.27 -9.04
N ARG A 16 25.97 0.56 -8.24
CA ARG A 16 26.02 2.03 -8.38
C ARG A 16 24.64 2.67 -8.50
N PHE A 17 23.68 2.25 -7.69
CA PHE A 17 22.33 2.79 -7.70
C PHE A 17 22.30 4.30 -7.45
N LYS A 18 21.46 5.00 -8.23
CA LYS A 18 21.15 6.43 -8.07
C LYS A 18 19.72 6.62 -7.55
N GLN A 19 19.56 7.59 -6.65
CA GLN A 19 18.23 7.97 -6.16
C GLN A 19 17.72 9.20 -6.88
N PRO A 20 16.44 9.22 -7.32
CA PRO A 20 15.83 10.44 -7.85
C PRO A 20 15.78 11.53 -6.78
N LYS A 21 16.31 12.73 -7.13
CA LYS A 21 16.38 13.90 -6.27
C LYS A 21 15.37 14.96 -6.71
N HIS A 22 14.98 15.82 -5.80
CA HIS A 22 14.16 16.98 -6.13
C HIS A 22 15.01 18.04 -6.82
N LEU A 23 15.19 17.92 -8.14
CA LEU A 23 15.97 18.82 -8.98
C LEU A 23 15.07 19.42 -10.05
N GLY A 24 15.16 20.73 -10.27
CA GLY A 24 14.39 21.41 -11.32
C GLY A 24 12.89 21.25 -11.16
N LYS A 25 12.24 20.52 -12.08
CA LYS A 25 10.81 20.27 -12.11
C LYS A 25 10.31 19.22 -11.10
N GLY A 26 11.19 18.62 -10.30
CA GLY A 26 10.84 17.68 -9.26
C GLY A 26 11.49 16.30 -9.38
N LYS A 27 11.11 15.38 -8.45
CA LYS A 27 11.69 14.02 -8.40
C LYS A 27 11.35 13.18 -9.63
N LEU A 28 10.14 13.34 -10.18
CA LEU A 28 9.70 12.58 -11.36
C LEU A 28 10.49 12.97 -12.61
N ASP A 29 10.73 14.27 -12.83
CA ASP A 29 11.58 14.73 -13.93
C ASP A 29 13.01 14.20 -13.80
N ASN A 30 13.55 14.18 -12.58
CA ASN A 30 14.88 13.60 -12.35
C ASN A 30 14.89 12.09 -12.57
N LEU A 31 13.83 11.36 -12.19
CA LEU A 31 13.65 9.94 -12.51
C LEU A 31 13.72 9.70 -14.03
N HIS A 32 12.95 10.46 -14.81
CA HIS A 32 12.99 10.33 -16.27
C HIS A 32 14.39 10.53 -16.86
N ARG A 33 15.15 11.52 -16.36
CA ARG A 33 16.54 11.73 -16.79
C ARG A 33 17.44 10.55 -16.44
N LEU A 34 17.29 9.97 -15.25
CA LEU A 34 18.07 8.80 -14.84
C LEU A 34 17.76 7.59 -15.73
N ILE A 35 16.48 7.38 -16.09
CA ILE A 35 16.07 6.31 -17.00
C ILE A 35 16.67 6.52 -18.39
N ILE A 36 16.57 7.73 -18.96
CA ILE A 36 17.14 8.08 -20.27
C ILE A 36 18.65 7.83 -20.31
N ASN A 37 19.33 8.05 -19.18
CA ASN A 37 20.78 7.84 -19.06
C ASN A 37 21.15 6.38 -18.74
N ASN A 38 20.21 5.45 -18.74
CA ASN A 38 20.42 4.02 -18.42
C ASN A 38 21.11 3.81 -17.06
N GLU A 39 20.74 4.58 -16.04
CA GLU A 39 21.30 4.45 -14.71
C GLU A 39 20.57 3.38 -13.90
N ASN A 40 21.29 2.66 -13.05
CA ASN A 40 20.62 1.82 -12.05
C ASN A 40 19.93 2.71 -11.01
N ILE A 41 18.64 2.49 -10.78
CA ILE A 41 17.80 3.40 -9.99
C ILE A 41 17.26 2.68 -8.77
N ALA A 42 17.43 3.28 -7.60
CA ALA A 42 16.71 2.89 -6.38
C ALA A 42 15.74 4.01 -6.01
N MET A 43 14.46 3.68 -5.88
CA MET A 43 13.42 4.66 -5.55
C MET A 43 12.41 4.10 -4.55
N THR A 44 11.62 4.97 -3.95
CA THR A 44 10.56 4.57 -3.03
C THR A 44 9.31 4.13 -3.79
N HIS A 45 8.51 3.25 -3.20
CA HIS A 45 7.19 2.87 -3.71
C HIS A 45 6.31 4.11 -3.96
N ALA A 46 6.34 5.09 -3.05
CA ALA A 46 5.60 6.32 -3.21
C ALA A 46 5.96 7.08 -4.50
N LEU A 47 7.24 7.13 -4.91
CA LEU A 47 7.60 7.75 -6.18
C LEU A 47 7.14 6.90 -7.36
N PHE A 48 7.17 5.58 -7.25
CA PHE A 48 6.71 4.67 -8.30
C PHE A 48 5.20 4.79 -8.54
N THR A 49 4.39 5.00 -7.50
CA THR A 49 2.94 5.23 -7.66
C THR A 49 2.61 6.58 -8.33
N TYR A 50 3.56 7.51 -8.41
CA TYR A 50 3.43 8.74 -9.21
C TYR A 50 3.89 8.59 -10.66
N ALA A 51 4.26 7.38 -11.09
CA ALA A 51 4.66 7.11 -12.46
C ALA A 51 3.51 7.49 -13.44
N THR A 52 3.90 8.11 -14.54
CA THR A 52 3.00 8.51 -15.63
C THR A 52 3.20 7.59 -16.83
N GLN A 53 2.37 7.72 -17.86
CA GLN A 53 2.55 7.00 -19.12
C GLN A 53 3.95 7.22 -19.70
N GLN A 54 4.47 8.44 -19.62
CA GLN A 54 5.86 8.73 -20.03
C GLN A 54 6.89 7.89 -19.24
N THR A 55 6.66 7.68 -17.94
CA THR A 55 7.56 6.84 -17.12
C THR A 55 7.55 5.40 -17.63
N TYR A 56 6.36 4.85 -17.91
CA TYR A 56 6.22 3.47 -18.40
C TYR A 56 6.85 3.29 -19.76
N ASP A 57 6.64 4.25 -20.67
CA ASP A 57 7.26 4.23 -22.00
C ASP A 57 8.80 4.28 -21.93
N LEU A 58 9.34 5.13 -21.07
CA LEU A 58 10.78 5.23 -20.86
C LEU A 58 11.37 3.94 -20.28
N LEU A 59 10.72 3.33 -19.29
CA LEU A 59 11.15 2.07 -18.69
C LEU A 59 11.14 0.94 -19.73
N ARG A 60 10.11 0.89 -20.59
CA ARG A 60 9.97 -0.09 -21.65
C ARG A 60 11.06 0.09 -22.73
N ILE A 61 11.24 1.32 -23.24
CA ILE A 61 12.20 1.61 -24.31
C ILE A 61 13.63 1.31 -23.87
N ASN A 62 13.95 1.56 -22.61
CA ASN A 62 15.30 1.33 -22.06
C ASN A 62 15.45 -0.05 -21.41
N GLU A 63 14.49 -0.95 -21.60
CA GLU A 63 14.55 -2.36 -21.17
C GLU A 63 14.92 -2.57 -19.70
N TYR A 64 14.30 -1.79 -18.80
CA TYR A 64 14.56 -1.91 -17.35
C TYR A 64 13.96 -3.20 -16.78
N VAL A 65 14.74 -3.89 -15.96
CA VAL A 65 14.25 -4.90 -15.03
C VAL A 65 13.77 -4.19 -13.77
N ILE A 66 12.55 -4.45 -13.33
CA ILE A 66 11.93 -3.82 -12.16
C ILE A 66 11.91 -4.82 -11.02
N ILE A 67 12.51 -4.45 -9.89
CA ILE A 67 12.47 -5.23 -8.66
C ILE A 67 11.71 -4.44 -7.61
N ILE A 68 10.59 -4.99 -7.15
CA ILE A 68 9.73 -4.41 -6.13
C ILE A 68 9.98 -5.17 -4.83
N ASP A 69 10.58 -4.51 -3.86
CA ASP A 69 10.81 -5.07 -2.52
C ASP A 69 9.57 -4.82 -1.66
N GLU A 70 8.92 -5.89 -1.29
CA GLU A 70 7.60 -5.95 -0.67
C GLU A 70 6.45 -5.51 -1.61
N VAL A 71 5.22 -5.75 -1.19
CA VAL A 71 4.03 -5.32 -1.94
C VAL A 71 3.82 -3.81 -1.84
N ILE A 72 3.52 -3.19 -2.97
CA ILE A 72 3.17 -1.77 -3.00
C ILE A 72 1.77 -1.61 -2.41
N GLN A 73 1.57 -0.55 -1.62
CA GLN A 73 0.24 -0.12 -1.21
C GLN A 73 -0.47 0.52 -2.41
N LEU A 74 -1.30 -0.29 -3.07
CA LEU A 74 -1.99 0.13 -4.29
C LEU A 74 -3.33 0.80 -4.04
N VAL A 75 -3.91 0.60 -2.87
CA VAL A 75 -5.25 1.07 -2.53
C VAL A 75 -5.15 2.27 -1.61
N ASP A 76 -5.82 3.34 -2.00
CA ASP A 76 -6.01 4.54 -1.19
C ASP A 76 -7.48 4.96 -1.23
N THR A 77 -7.86 5.93 -0.42
CA THR A 77 -9.21 6.48 -0.42
C THR A 77 -9.17 8.00 -0.39
N THR A 78 -10.02 8.63 -1.19
CA THR A 78 -10.27 10.06 -1.09
C THR A 78 -11.76 10.31 -0.85
N THR A 79 -12.12 11.51 -0.41
CA THR A 79 -13.49 11.85 -0.05
C THR A 79 -13.86 13.20 -0.64
N LEU A 80 -15.04 13.26 -1.25
CA LEU A 80 -15.65 14.50 -1.73
C LEU A 80 -16.94 14.78 -0.96
N THR A 81 -17.37 16.04 -0.89
CA THR A 81 -18.74 16.30 -0.50
C THR A 81 -19.68 15.77 -1.59
N LEU A 82 -20.88 15.33 -1.21
CA LEU A 82 -21.82 14.82 -2.22
C LEU A 82 -22.20 15.91 -3.22
N LYS A 83 -22.28 17.16 -2.78
CA LYS A 83 -22.56 18.34 -3.65
C LYS A 83 -21.49 18.55 -4.70
N ASP A 84 -20.20 18.47 -4.31
CA ASP A 84 -19.09 18.61 -5.26
C ASP A 84 -19.07 17.47 -6.27
N TYR A 85 -19.35 16.26 -5.81
CA TYR A 85 -19.41 15.09 -6.66
C TYR A 85 -20.57 15.18 -7.70
N GLU A 86 -21.77 15.54 -7.25
CA GLU A 86 -22.93 15.77 -8.13
C GLU A 86 -22.66 16.90 -9.13
N MET A 87 -22.05 18.00 -8.70
CA MET A 87 -21.65 19.11 -9.56
C MET A 87 -20.68 18.64 -10.67
N LEU A 88 -19.67 17.83 -10.34
CA LEU A 88 -18.71 17.31 -11.32
C LEU A 88 -19.40 16.45 -12.40
N ILE A 89 -20.43 15.69 -12.02
CA ILE A 89 -21.25 14.90 -12.95
C ILE A 89 -22.12 15.81 -13.81
N GLU A 90 -22.86 16.75 -13.21
CA GLU A 90 -23.78 17.67 -13.91
C GLU A 90 -23.06 18.57 -14.91
N THR A 91 -21.83 18.96 -14.61
CA THR A 91 -20.99 19.77 -15.52
C THR A 91 -20.27 18.91 -16.58
N ASN A 92 -20.49 17.60 -16.62
CA ASN A 92 -19.78 16.68 -17.50
C ASN A 92 -18.25 16.74 -17.34
N THR A 93 -17.75 17.12 -16.17
CA THR A 93 -16.32 17.10 -15.86
C THR A 93 -15.84 15.67 -15.63
N ILE A 94 -16.71 14.85 -15.03
CA ILE A 94 -16.49 13.42 -14.84
C ILE A 94 -17.65 12.60 -15.41
N LYS A 95 -17.35 11.35 -15.78
CA LYS A 95 -18.32 10.33 -16.15
C LYS A 95 -18.08 9.07 -15.34
N ILE A 96 -19.14 8.34 -15.03
CA ILE A 96 -19.08 7.09 -14.29
C ILE A 96 -19.49 5.97 -15.26
N ASN A 97 -18.64 4.93 -15.37
CA ASN A 97 -18.94 3.77 -16.18
C ASN A 97 -19.77 2.72 -15.41
N GLU A 98 -20.10 1.62 -16.08
CA GLU A 98 -20.86 0.50 -15.51
C GLU A 98 -20.16 -0.21 -14.34
N TYR A 99 -18.85 -0.09 -14.23
CA TYR A 99 -18.01 -0.63 -13.14
C TYR A 99 -17.82 0.37 -12.00
N LYS A 100 -18.52 1.52 -12.04
CA LYS A 100 -18.39 2.64 -11.10
C LYS A 100 -17.03 3.33 -11.12
N GLU A 101 -16.28 3.16 -12.19
CA GLU A 101 -15.01 3.87 -12.38
C GLU A 101 -15.29 5.28 -12.88
N ILE A 102 -14.52 6.22 -12.37
CA ILE A 102 -14.61 7.65 -12.69
C ILE A 102 -13.63 7.95 -13.81
N GLU A 103 -14.18 8.39 -14.94
CA GLU A 103 -13.44 8.91 -16.08
C GLU A 103 -13.44 10.45 -16.01
N TRP A 104 -12.26 11.07 -16.04
CA TRP A 104 -12.11 12.51 -16.08
C TRP A 104 -12.15 12.99 -17.54
N LEU A 105 -13.08 13.89 -17.89
CA LEU A 105 -13.33 14.30 -19.28
C LEU A 105 -12.63 15.61 -19.66
N ASP A 106 -12.51 16.56 -18.72
CA ASP A 106 -11.93 17.88 -18.97
C ASP A 106 -10.40 17.86 -18.84
N THR A 107 -9.72 17.69 -19.98
CA THR A 107 -8.25 17.62 -20.05
C THR A 107 -7.56 18.92 -19.63
N GLU A 108 -8.21 20.08 -19.79
CA GLU A 108 -7.63 21.39 -19.48
C GLU A 108 -7.95 21.89 -18.07
N TYR A 109 -8.66 21.07 -17.27
CA TYR A 109 -9.06 21.45 -15.92
C TYR A 109 -7.84 21.73 -15.01
N ASP A 110 -7.82 22.92 -14.42
CA ASP A 110 -6.79 23.37 -13.47
C ASP A 110 -7.43 24.00 -12.20
N GLY A 111 -8.60 23.50 -11.79
CA GLY A 111 -9.35 23.97 -10.62
C GLY A 111 -9.06 23.20 -9.33
N VAL A 112 -9.96 23.39 -8.36
CA VAL A 112 -9.85 22.82 -6.99
C VAL A 112 -9.74 21.29 -6.98
N PHE A 113 -10.32 20.60 -7.97
CA PHE A 113 -10.32 19.14 -8.07
C PHE A 113 -9.20 18.59 -8.97
N LYS A 114 -8.17 19.38 -9.27
CA LYS A 114 -7.01 18.93 -10.04
C LYS A 114 -6.39 17.65 -9.45
N TYR A 115 -6.34 17.54 -8.13
CA TYR A 115 -5.86 16.33 -7.47
C TYR A 115 -6.66 15.07 -7.86
N LEU A 116 -7.98 15.19 -8.04
CA LEU A 116 -8.84 14.08 -8.46
C LEU A 116 -8.62 13.74 -9.94
N LYS A 117 -8.44 14.77 -10.80
CA LYS A 117 -8.02 14.57 -12.18
C LYS A 117 -6.72 13.79 -12.26
N ASP A 118 -5.69 14.21 -11.51
CA ASP A 118 -4.40 13.54 -11.47
C ASP A 118 -4.51 12.07 -10.97
N LEU A 119 -5.45 11.77 -10.06
CA LEU A 119 -5.74 10.40 -9.62
C LEU A 119 -6.39 9.57 -10.73
N CYS A 120 -7.34 10.13 -11.48
CA CYS A 120 -7.98 9.43 -12.60
C CYS A 120 -7.01 9.21 -13.77
N GLU A 121 -6.06 10.11 -14.00
CA GLU A 121 -5.10 10.00 -15.10
C GLU A 121 -4.00 8.94 -14.84
N ARG A 122 -3.61 8.73 -13.59
CA ARG A 122 -2.53 7.79 -13.24
C ARG A 122 -2.97 6.45 -12.69
N GLY A 123 -4.24 6.32 -12.33
CA GLY A 123 -4.79 5.11 -11.72
C GLY A 123 -6.26 4.94 -12.04
N THR A 124 -6.92 4.07 -11.30
CA THR A 124 -8.36 3.86 -11.40
C THR A 124 -9.04 4.39 -10.16
N VAL A 125 -9.99 5.28 -10.32
CA VAL A 125 -10.81 5.83 -9.22
C VAL A 125 -12.21 5.24 -9.32
N ILE A 126 -12.68 4.66 -8.22
CA ILE A 126 -13.96 3.93 -8.18
C ILE A 126 -14.87 4.57 -7.13
N GLU A 127 -16.13 4.79 -7.50
CA GLU A 127 -17.16 5.17 -6.55
C GLU A 127 -17.36 4.05 -5.50
N SER A 128 -17.28 4.39 -4.22
CA SER A 128 -17.41 3.41 -3.14
C SER A 128 -18.69 3.65 -2.33
N VAL A 129 -18.61 4.38 -1.22
CA VAL A 129 -19.70 4.48 -0.25
C VAL A 129 -20.06 5.93 0.03
N ILE A 130 -21.36 6.22 0.06
CA ILE A 130 -21.87 7.50 0.57
C ILE A 130 -21.88 7.42 2.10
N LYS A 131 -21.18 8.35 2.75
CA LYS A 131 -21.12 8.47 4.21
C LYS A 131 -21.96 9.66 4.67
N GLU A 132 -22.73 9.44 5.72
CA GLU A 132 -23.46 10.49 6.41
C GLU A 132 -22.78 10.77 7.75
N LYS A 133 -22.30 11.98 7.94
CA LYS A 133 -21.72 12.42 9.22
C LYS A 133 -22.81 13.17 9.98
N ARG A 134 -23.27 12.58 11.09
CA ARG A 134 -24.16 13.27 12.03
C ARG A 134 -23.32 14.16 12.93
N ASP A 135 -23.65 15.43 13.01
CA ASP A 135 -23.12 16.30 14.05
C ASP A 135 -23.70 15.85 15.41
N LYS A 136 -22.83 15.56 16.37
CA LYS A 136 -23.24 15.05 17.69
C LYS A 136 -23.88 16.13 18.56
N ASP A 137 -23.66 17.40 18.24
CA ASP A 137 -24.05 18.53 19.10
C ASP A 137 -25.23 19.36 18.56
N ASN A 138 -25.54 19.28 17.29
CA ASN A 138 -26.66 20.02 16.71
C ASN A 138 -27.40 19.16 15.66
N ASN A 139 -28.66 18.96 15.89
CA ASN A 139 -29.61 18.19 15.08
C ASN A 139 -29.89 18.82 13.69
N ARG A 140 -28.92 19.52 13.09
CA ARG A 140 -29.03 20.25 11.82
C ARG A 140 -27.83 19.94 10.92
N ASP A 141 -28.16 19.53 9.74
CA ASP A 141 -27.30 19.26 8.58
C ASP A 141 -26.45 17.98 8.66
N ILE A 142 -27.01 16.93 8.08
CA ILE A 142 -26.26 15.71 7.75
C ILE A 142 -25.35 16.08 6.57
N GLU A 143 -24.07 16.22 6.83
CA GLU A 143 -23.08 16.37 5.77
C GLU A 143 -22.90 15.02 5.07
N LYS A 144 -23.34 14.94 3.82
CA LYS A 144 -23.15 13.78 2.98
C LYS A 144 -21.85 13.89 2.20
N SER A 145 -21.08 12.83 2.25
CA SER A 145 -19.85 12.73 1.48
C SER A 145 -19.78 11.40 0.75
N ILE A 146 -19.10 11.38 -0.38
CA ILE A 146 -18.79 10.15 -1.10
C ILE A 146 -17.33 9.78 -0.86
N GLN A 147 -17.10 8.53 -0.50
CA GLN A 147 -15.77 7.97 -0.45
C GLN A 147 -15.46 7.32 -1.80
N LEU A 148 -14.32 7.66 -2.35
CA LEU A 148 -13.78 7.10 -3.58
C LEU A 148 -12.63 6.18 -3.22
N LEU A 149 -12.58 5.01 -3.85
CA LEU A 149 -11.47 4.08 -3.78
C LEU A 149 -10.52 4.38 -4.94
N VAL A 150 -9.24 4.42 -4.66
CA VAL A 150 -8.20 4.73 -5.66
C VAL A 150 -7.24 3.57 -5.79
N TRP A 151 -7.10 3.04 -7.02
CA TRP A 151 -5.98 2.19 -7.38
C TRP A 151 -4.85 3.08 -7.92
N ASN A 152 -3.76 3.17 -7.17
CA ASN A 152 -2.68 4.15 -7.41
C ASN A 152 -1.71 3.77 -8.53
N LEU A 153 -1.88 2.65 -9.20
CA LEU A 153 -0.96 2.18 -10.22
C LEU A 153 -1.74 1.80 -11.48
N ASN A 154 -1.22 2.19 -12.65
CA ASN A 154 -1.78 1.76 -13.92
C ASN A 154 -1.35 0.31 -14.19
N PRO A 155 -2.30 -0.62 -14.50
CA PRO A 155 -1.99 -2.01 -14.79
C PRO A 155 -1.09 -2.21 -16.02
N GLU A 156 -1.00 -1.24 -16.89
CA GLU A 156 -0.13 -1.28 -18.08
C GLU A 156 1.33 -1.59 -17.74
N ILE A 157 1.82 -1.15 -16.58
CA ILE A 157 3.19 -1.44 -16.14
C ILE A 157 3.48 -2.95 -16.13
N PHE A 158 2.48 -3.78 -15.80
CA PHE A 158 2.61 -5.23 -15.72
C PHE A 158 2.26 -5.94 -17.03
N THR A 159 1.54 -5.31 -17.94
CA THR A 159 1.03 -5.94 -19.17
C THR A 159 1.82 -5.56 -20.43
N LEU A 160 2.31 -4.32 -20.48
CA LEU A 160 3.05 -3.79 -21.64
C LEU A 160 4.57 -3.82 -21.44
N HIS A 161 5.03 -4.08 -20.24
CA HIS A 161 6.47 -4.18 -19.99
C HIS A 161 7.00 -5.48 -20.59
N THR A 162 7.95 -5.39 -21.52
CA THR A 162 8.57 -6.54 -22.18
C THR A 162 9.60 -7.25 -21.31
N ASN A 163 10.00 -6.62 -20.21
CA ASN A 163 11.05 -7.07 -19.31
C ASN A 163 10.48 -7.65 -18.03
N ASP A 164 11.30 -8.40 -17.33
CA ASP A 164 10.91 -9.09 -16.12
C ASP A 164 10.63 -8.09 -14.97
N ILE A 165 9.50 -8.26 -14.33
CA ILE A 165 9.14 -7.56 -13.10
C ILE A 165 9.13 -8.59 -11.97
N TYR A 166 9.96 -8.39 -10.97
CA TYR A 166 10.07 -9.26 -9.81
C TYR A 166 9.47 -8.58 -8.58
N ILE A 167 8.58 -9.27 -7.87
CA ILE A 167 8.00 -8.82 -6.62
C ILE A 167 8.52 -9.73 -5.52
N LEU A 168 9.36 -9.19 -4.66
CA LEU A 168 9.95 -9.91 -3.53
C LEU A 168 9.05 -9.74 -2.31
N THR A 169 8.20 -10.73 -2.03
CA THR A 169 7.23 -10.60 -0.95
C THR A 169 6.92 -11.94 -0.29
N TYR A 170 6.36 -11.85 0.91
CA TYR A 170 5.82 -12.99 1.65
C TYR A 170 4.30 -12.93 1.67
N LEU A 171 3.64 -14.09 1.48
CA LEU A 171 2.16 -14.20 1.46
C LEU A 171 1.48 -13.28 0.43
N PHE A 172 1.97 -13.28 -0.80
CA PHE A 172 1.44 -12.45 -1.89
C PHE A 172 -0.10 -12.56 -2.02
N GLU A 173 -0.65 -13.78 -1.98
CA GLU A 173 -2.10 -14.01 -2.10
C GLU A 173 -2.94 -13.42 -0.95
N GLY A 174 -2.32 -12.99 0.13
CA GLY A 174 -2.98 -12.26 1.23
C GLY A 174 -2.95 -10.74 1.06
N SER A 175 -2.34 -10.23 -0.01
CA SER A 175 -2.12 -8.79 -0.22
C SER A 175 -3.18 -8.15 -1.11
N TYR A 176 -3.35 -6.82 -1.00
CA TYR A 176 -4.16 -6.04 -1.95
C TYR A 176 -3.59 -6.09 -3.37
N MET A 177 -2.28 -6.25 -3.53
CA MET A 177 -1.65 -6.38 -4.84
C MET A 177 -2.08 -7.66 -5.57
N TYR A 178 -2.31 -8.74 -4.85
CA TYR A 178 -2.92 -9.94 -5.42
C TYR A 178 -4.33 -9.70 -5.93
N LEU A 179 -5.18 -9.01 -5.16
CA LEU A 179 -6.53 -8.65 -5.59
C LEU A 179 -6.50 -7.73 -6.81
N TYR A 180 -5.56 -6.80 -6.87
CA TYR A 180 -5.32 -5.95 -8.02
C TYR A 180 -4.92 -6.77 -9.26
N PHE A 181 -4.04 -7.76 -9.11
CA PHE A 181 -3.65 -8.66 -10.19
C PHE A 181 -4.84 -9.47 -10.72
N LEU A 182 -5.70 -9.96 -9.82
CA LEU A 182 -6.93 -10.65 -10.20
C LEU A 182 -7.90 -9.74 -10.97
N SER A 183 -8.15 -8.53 -10.48
CA SER A 183 -9.09 -7.58 -11.09
C SER A 183 -8.66 -7.15 -12.50
N HIS A 184 -7.35 -7.08 -12.75
CA HIS A 184 -6.79 -6.69 -14.06
C HIS A 184 -6.31 -7.88 -14.90
N ASN A 185 -6.60 -9.13 -14.51
CA ASN A 185 -6.17 -10.34 -15.20
C ASN A 185 -4.65 -10.41 -15.44
N ILE A 186 -3.85 -9.86 -14.55
CA ILE A 186 -2.38 -9.89 -14.62
C ILE A 186 -1.91 -11.29 -14.21
N LYS A 187 -1.21 -11.95 -15.12
CA LYS A 187 -0.63 -13.28 -14.88
C LYS A 187 0.75 -13.13 -14.24
N TYR A 188 1.09 -14.05 -13.37
CA TYR A 188 2.40 -14.09 -12.72
C TYR A 188 2.84 -15.53 -12.44
N ASP A 189 4.14 -15.73 -12.36
CA ASP A 189 4.75 -16.97 -11.94
C ASP A 189 5.25 -16.85 -10.51
N LYS A 190 5.06 -17.91 -9.73
CA LYS A 190 5.59 -18.00 -8.38
C LYS A 190 6.95 -18.66 -8.39
N LEU A 191 7.93 -17.92 -7.89
CA LEU A 191 9.29 -18.40 -7.74
C LEU A 191 9.65 -18.53 -6.26
N THR A 192 10.63 -19.36 -5.96
CA THR A 192 11.22 -19.50 -4.61
C THR A 192 12.70 -19.77 -4.72
N ILE A 193 13.40 -19.68 -3.59
CA ILE A 193 14.83 -19.98 -3.53
C ILE A 193 15.00 -21.38 -2.91
N LYS A 194 15.68 -22.25 -3.64
CA LYS A 194 16.08 -23.59 -3.18
C LYS A 194 17.56 -23.80 -3.48
N ASN A 195 18.36 -24.10 -2.47
CA ASN A 195 19.81 -24.29 -2.61
C ASN A 195 20.51 -23.11 -3.34
N ASN A 196 20.18 -21.88 -2.99
CA ASN A 196 20.67 -20.64 -3.61
C ASN A 196 20.36 -20.49 -5.12
N GLN A 197 19.36 -21.22 -5.62
CA GLN A 197 18.87 -21.07 -6.97
C GLN A 197 17.40 -20.68 -6.97
N ILE A 198 17.01 -19.82 -7.91
CA ILE A 198 15.62 -19.47 -8.14
C ILE A 198 14.98 -20.62 -8.90
N VAL A 199 13.93 -21.20 -8.32
CA VAL A 199 13.17 -22.31 -8.89
C VAL A 199 11.68 -22.01 -8.86
N ASN A 200 10.89 -22.73 -9.64
CA ASN A 200 9.44 -22.59 -9.59
C ASN A 200 8.94 -23.02 -8.22
N PHE A 201 7.97 -22.30 -7.66
CA PHE A 201 7.40 -22.58 -6.35
C PHE A 201 6.82 -24.00 -6.24
N SER A 202 6.28 -24.53 -7.34
CA SER A 202 5.78 -25.91 -7.42
C SER A 202 6.84 -26.99 -7.14
N GLU A 203 8.11 -26.68 -7.34
CA GLU A 203 9.23 -27.58 -7.06
C GLU A 203 9.62 -27.60 -5.57
N CYS A 204 9.07 -26.69 -4.78
CA CYS A 204 9.27 -26.61 -3.34
C CYS A 204 7.93 -26.44 -2.60
N PRO A 205 6.95 -27.35 -2.78
CA PRO A 205 5.58 -27.14 -2.33
C PRO A 205 5.41 -27.12 -0.82
N ASN A 206 6.40 -27.54 -0.06
CA ASN A 206 6.33 -27.63 1.39
C ASN A 206 7.56 -27.00 2.04
N CYS A 207 7.53 -25.69 2.23
CA CYS A 207 8.19 -25.17 3.43
C CYS A 207 7.44 -25.78 4.62
N ASP A 208 8.02 -26.84 5.22
CA ASP A 208 7.45 -27.49 6.39
C ASP A 208 7.31 -26.45 7.52
N LYS A 209 6.10 -25.91 7.65
CA LYS A 209 5.77 -24.93 8.70
C LYS A 209 5.52 -25.59 10.05
N THR A 210 5.67 -26.91 10.15
CA THR A 210 5.42 -27.66 11.39
C THR A 210 6.32 -27.14 12.50
N LYS A 211 7.61 -26.96 12.23
CA LYS A 211 8.55 -26.39 13.21
C LYS A 211 8.16 -24.96 13.63
N LEU A 212 7.68 -24.12 12.70
CA LEU A 212 7.21 -22.79 13.04
C LEU A 212 5.94 -22.84 13.88
N ARG A 213 5.02 -23.75 13.59
CA ARG A 213 3.81 -23.95 14.40
C ARG A 213 4.15 -24.43 15.82
N GLU A 214 5.12 -25.29 15.97
CA GLU A 214 5.61 -25.77 17.29
C GLU A 214 6.23 -24.64 18.12
N LEU A 215 6.80 -23.61 17.47
CA LEU A 215 7.36 -22.43 18.15
C LEU A 215 6.30 -21.40 18.56
N ILE A 216 5.09 -21.48 18.01
CA ILE A 216 4.01 -20.55 18.32
C ILE A 216 3.12 -21.14 19.40
N HIS A 217 3.27 -20.65 20.61
CA HIS A 217 2.42 -21.02 21.74
C HIS A 217 1.42 -19.91 22.05
N ILE A 218 0.14 -20.17 21.76
CA ILE A 218 -0.93 -19.22 22.10
C ILE A 218 -1.38 -19.54 23.53
N TYR A 219 -1.13 -18.61 24.45
CA TYR A 219 -1.59 -18.75 25.80
C TYR A 219 -3.12 -18.57 25.89
N ASN A 220 -3.81 -19.59 26.33
CA ASN A 220 -5.26 -19.60 26.49
C ASN A 220 -5.65 -19.76 27.98
N GLY A 221 -5.19 -18.82 28.81
CA GLY A 221 -5.40 -18.86 30.25
C GLY A 221 -6.07 -17.59 30.78
N LYS A 222 -6.33 -17.58 32.10
CA LYS A 222 -7.04 -16.50 32.80
C LYS A 222 -6.41 -15.11 32.67
N LEU A 223 -5.14 -15.02 32.31
CA LEU A 223 -4.45 -13.74 32.13
C LEU A 223 -4.72 -13.11 30.76
N ASN A 224 -5.34 -13.88 29.82
CA ASN A 224 -5.71 -13.41 28.49
C ASN A 224 -7.20 -13.05 28.38
N ASN A 225 -7.70 -12.33 29.37
CA ASN A 225 -9.13 -11.99 29.50
C ASN A 225 -9.44 -10.54 29.15
N ILE A 226 -8.47 -9.80 28.61
CA ILE A 226 -8.65 -8.40 28.18
C ILE A 226 -8.53 -8.37 26.66
N GLY A 227 -9.59 -7.93 26.00
CA GLY A 227 -9.58 -7.84 24.55
C GLY A 227 -10.58 -8.72 23.83
N ASP A 228 -11.56 -9.29 24.54
CA ASP A 228 -12.57 -10.21 23.96
C ASP A 228 -13.68 -9.49 23.18
N TYR A 229 -13.54 -8.20 22.89
CA TYR A 229 -14.50 -7.43 22.12
C TYR A 229 -13.83 -6.66 20.98
N GLU A 230 -14.62 -6.36 19.97
CA GLU A 230 -14.20 -5.63 18.80
C GLU A 230 -13.58 -4.27 19.17
N TYR A 231 -12.46 -3.93 18.54
CA TYR A 231 -11.66 -2.71 18.82
C TYR A 231 -10.92 -2.67 20.15
N ALA A 232 -10.95 -3.72 20.97
CA ALA A 232 -10.07 -3.81 22.12
C ALA A 232 -8.61 -3.73 21.70
N LEU A 233 -7.78 -3.11 22.57
CA LEU A 233 -6.34 -2.89 22.37
C LEU A 233 -5.99 -2.02 21.14
N SER A 234 -6.99 -1.37 20.51
CA SER A 234 -6.75 -0.36 19.49
C SER A 234 -6.19 0.93 20.11
N LYS A 235 -5.63 1.82 19.29
CA LYS A 235 -5.15 3.12 19.74
C LYS A 235 -6.22 3.90 20.51
N SER A 236 -7.44 3.98 19.94
CA SER A 236 -8.57 4.65 20.59
C SER A 236 -8.96 4.02 21.93
N TRP A 237 -8.83 2.69 22.06
CA TRP A 237 -9.07 2.00 23.32
C TRP A 237 -8.02 2.39 24.39
N PHE A 238 -6.74 2.51 24.01
CA PHE A 238 -5.68 2.96 24.93
C PHE A 238 -5.82 4.43 25.33
N ASP A 239 -6.32 5.26 24.42
CA ASP A 239 -6.50 6.70 24.65
C ASP A 239 -7.74 7.01 25.51
N ASP A 240 -8.72 6.10 25.60
CA ASP A 240 -9.93 6.28 26.42
C ASP A 240 -9.63 6.18 27.91
N LYS A 241 -9.90 7.27 28.63
CA LYS A 241 -9.71 7.37 30.08
C LYS A 241 -10.48 6.30 30.87
N LYS A 242 -11.62 5.81 30.36
CA LYS A 242 -12.43 4.76 30.96
C LYS A 242 -11.69 3.42 31.04
N ASN A 243 -10.78 3.17 30.11
CA ASN A 243 -10.04 1.93 30.02
C ASN A 243 -8.77 1.88 30.89
N LYS A 244 -8.41 2.96 31.60
CA LYS A 244 -7.24 2.99 32.49
C LYS A 244 -7.15 1.82 33.47
N PRO A 245 -8.25 1.39 34.15
CA PRO A 245 -8.20 0.22 35.03
C PRO A 245 -7.85 -1.07 34.27
N LEU A 246 -8.43 -1.26 33.07
CA LEU A 246 -8.17 -2.42 32.20
C LEU A 246 -6.72 -2.43 31.69
N ILE A 247 -6.19 -1.26 31.34
CA ILE A 247 -4.79 -1.12 30.92
C ILE A 247 -3.84 -1.54 32.05
N ARG A 248 -4.11 -1.10 33.28
CA ARG A 248 -3.32 -1.51 34.46
C ARG A 248 -3.45 -3.01 34.75
N GLN A 249 -4.62 -3.59 34.48
CA GLN A 249 -4.82 -5.03 34.60
C GLN A 249 -4.05 -5.78 33.51
N LEU A 250 -4.07 -5.30 32.26
CA LEU A 250 -3.30 -5.84 31.17
C LEU A 250 -1.80 -5.85 31.49
N GLN A 251 -1.26 -4.74 31.99
CA GLN A 251 0.13 -4.65 32.41
C GLN A 251 0.48 -5.70 33.50
N ARG A 252 -0.39 -5.85 34.51
CA ARG A 252 -0.22 -6.87 35.55
C ARG A 252 -0.32 -8.28 35.00
N ASN A 253 -1.24 -8.53 34.07
CA ASN A 253 -1.40 -9.83 33.45
C ASN A 253 -0.16 -10.20 32.62
N ILE A 254 0.39 -9.26 31.84
CA ILE A 254 1.63 -9.44 31.08
C ILE A 254 2.80 -9.76 32.03
N TYR A 255 2.97 -8.96 33.09
CA TYR A 255 4.02 -9.19 34.08
C TYR A 255 3.90 -10.58 34.73
N ASN A 256 2.69 -10.96 35.18
CA ASN A 256 2.43 -12.26 35.80
C ASN A 256 2.63 -13.41 34.82
N PHE A 257 2.30 -13.24 33.56
CA PHE A 257 2.52 -14.22 32.52
C PHE A 257 4.01 -14.53 32.37
N PHE A 258 4.83 -13.53 32.17
CA PHE A 258 6.27 -13.72 32.01
C PHE A 258 6.93 -14.26 33.29
N ARG A 259 6.54 -13.75 34.45
CA ARG A 259 7.14 -14.16 35.73
C ARG A 259 6.71 -15.55 36.18
N ASN A 260 5.42 -15.86 36.12
CA ASN A 260 4.85 -17.04 36.76
C ASN A 260 4.55 -18.19 35.78
N VAL A 261 4.26 -17.88 34.51
CA VAL A 261 3.98 -18.92 33.50
C VAL A 261 5.26 -19.31 32.77
N TYR A 262 6.04 -18.30 32.33
CA TYR A 262 7.31 -18.56 31.63
C TYR A 262 8.56 -18.51 32.51
N SER A 263 8.42 -18.21 33.79
CA SER A 263 9.53 -18.18 34.77
C SER A 263 10.71 -17.29 34.31
N CYS A 264 10.42 -16.22 33.55
CA CYS A 264 11.45 -15.26 33.16
C CYS A 264 12.00 -14.56 34.41
N LYS A 265 13.31 -14.60 34.60
CA LYS A 265 13.96 -13.78 35.63
C LYS A 265 14.00 -12.36 35.17
N SER A 266 13.67 -11.40 36.05
CA SER A 266 13.98 -9.98 35.82
C SER A 266 15.47 -9.78 36.06
N ASP A 267 16.20 -9.36 35.08
CA ASP A 267 17.55 -8.83 35.25
C ASP A 267 17.48 -7.47 35.98
#